data_7c87ef7ecb980f14c9365f3b10e3c1e1
#
_entry.id   7c87ef7ecb980f14c9365f3b10e3c1e1
#
_cell.length_a   1.000
_cell.length_b   1.000
_cell.length_c   1.000
_cell.angle_alpha   90.00
_cell.angle_beta   90.00
_cell.angle_gamma   90.00
#
_symmetry.space_group_name_H-M   'P 1'
#
loop_
_entity.id
_entity.type
_entity.pdbx_description
1 polymer ?
#
loop_
_entity_poly.entity_id
_entity_poly.type
_entity_poly.pdbx_seq_one_letter_code
_entity_poly.pdbx_strand_id
1 'polypeptide(L)'
;MYYSSGNYEAFAHPKKPEGVDHKSAYIVGAGLASLTAACYLVRDGQMKGEHIHIFEKDPVSGGACDGRKYDVGYMMRGGREMDNHFEVMWDLLRSIPSIETEGASVLDEYYWLNKEDPNFSLCRATEKQGQDAHTDGKFAISDKGAMEIMHLFFTPDEQLYDKRITDVFDDEVFSSNFWMYWRTMFAFENWHSALEMKLYIKRFIHHIGGLPDFKALRFTKYNQYESMILPMIKYLESFGVQFHYGVQVVNVEFDCSDPAHKLAKRIDIL
;
A
#
# COMPACT_ATOMS: atom_id res chain seq x y z
N MET A 1 -11.83 -6.09 -1.02
CA MET A 1 -12.26 -7.47 -1.25
C MET A 1 -11.07 -8.36 -1.00
N TYR A 2 -11.18 -9.33 -0.13
CA TYR A 2 -10.11 -10.30 0.12
C TYR A 2 -10.19 -11.39 -0.93
N TYR A 3 -9.12 -11.55 -1.70
CA TYR A 3 -8.91 -12.75 -2.47
C TYR A 3 -8.01 -13.66 -1.64
N SER A 4 -8.63 -14.57 -0.90
CA SER A 4 -7.92 -15.66 -0.27
C SER A 4 -7.66 -16.74 -1.32
N SER A 5 -6.45 -17.32 -1.33
CA SER A 5 -6.19 -18.55 -2.08
C SER A 5 -7.00 -19.73 -1.54
N GLY A 6 -7.75 -19.54 -0.47
CA GLY A 6 -8.48 -20.57 0.23
C GLY A 6 -7.62 -21.48 1.11
N ASN A 7 -6.32 -21.22 1.21
CA ASN A 7 -5.42 -22.03 2.01
C ASN A 7 -4.99 -21.30 3.29
N TYR A 8 -5.94 -21.10 4.21
CA TYR A 8 -5.68 -20.47 5.50
C TYR A 8 -4.65 -21.22 6.33
N GLU A 9 -4.62 -22.56 6.26
CA GLU A 9 -3.66 -23.38 7.00
C GLU A 9 -2.22 -23.11 6.56
N ALA A 10 -1.99 -22.97 5.26
CA ALA A 10 -0.65 -22.60 4.75
C ALA A 10 -0.21 -21.19 5.17
N PHE A 11 -1.16 -20.27 5.35
CA PHE A 11 -0.89 -18.93 5.85
C PHE A 11 -0.62 -18.93 7.36
N ALA A 12 -1.46 -19.61 8.14
CA ALA A 12 -1.38 -19.62 9.61
C ALA A 12 -0.21 -20.47 10.13
N HIS A 13 0.10 -21.57 9.43
CA HIS A 13 1.13 -22.54 9.79
C HIS A 13 2.02 -22.90 8.60
N PRO A 14 2.81 -21.92 8.10
CA PRO A 14 3.65 -22.15 6.93
C PRO A 14 4.68 -23.25 7.20
N LYS A 15 4.80 -24.15 6.22
CA LYS A 15 5.79 -25.23 6.26
C LYS A 15 6.91 -24.95 5.27
N LYS A 16 8.14 -25.29 5.65
CA LYS A 16 9.29 -25.15 4.76
C LYS A 16 9.05 -25.91 3.46
N PRO A 17 9.06 -25.23 2.29
CA PRO A 17 8.88 -25.91 1.01
C PRO A 17 10.02 -26.86 0.71
N GLU A 18 9.72 -27.99 0.07
CA GLU A 18 10.74 -28.94 -0.37
C GLU A 18 11.69 -28.29 -1.37
N GLY A 19 12.99 -28.52 -1.18
CA GLY A 19 14.04 -28.03 -2.06
C GLY A 19 14.30 -26.52 -1.96
N VAL A 20 13.71 -25.78 -1.01
CA VAL A 20 13.92 -24.34 -0.88
C VAL A 20 15.39 -23.97 -0.61
N ASP A 21 16.15 -24.83 0.05
CA ASP A 21 17.58 -24.61 0.33
C ASP A 21 18.46 -24.61 -0.95
N HIS A 22 17.93 -25.10 -2.06
CA HIS A 22 18.60 -25.13 -3.37
C HIS A 22 18.05 -24.06 -4.33
N LYS A 23 17.17 -23.17 -3.85
CA LYS A 23 16.58 -22.10 -4.64
C LYS A 23 17.15 -20.75 -4.22
N SER A 24 17.21 -19.84 -5.18
CA SER A 24 17.52 -18.44 -4.94
C SER A 24 16.38 -17.55 -5.41
N ALA A 25 16.18 -16.43 -4.74
CA ALA A 25 15.22 -15.39 -5.11
C ALA A 25 15.97 -14.14 -5.57
N TYR A 26 15.54 -13.61 -6.71
CA TYR A 26 16.07 -12.38 -7.28
C TYR A 26 14.91 -11.38 -7.38
N ILE A 27 15.01 -10.30 -6.62
CA ILE A 27 13.94 -9.31 -6.45
C ILE A 27 14.38 -7.99 -7.08
N VAL A 28 13.56 -7.45 -7.97
CA VAL A 28 13.84 -6.19 -8.68
C VAL A 28 13.17 -5.03 -7.97
N GLY A 29 13.98 -4.07 -7.52
CA GLY A 29 13.60 -2.95 -6.69
C GLY A 29 13.51 -3.30 -5.20
N ALA A 30 13.72 -2.32 -4.33
CA ALA A 30 13.64 -2.45 -2.87
C ALA A 30 12.49 -1.64 -2.29
N GLY A 31 11.34 -1.58 -2.99
CA GLY A 31 10.12 -0.95 -2.50
C GLY A 31 9.39 -1.84 -1.48
N LEU A 32 8.31 -1.30 -0.89
CA LEU A 32 7.53 -1.98 0.14
C LEU A 32 7.10 -3.40 -0.26
N ALA A 33 6.62 -3.59 -1.49
CA ALA A 33 6.17 -4.91 -1.97
C ALA A 33 7.33 -5.92 -2.03
N SER A 34 8.49 -5.48 -2.51
CA SER A 34 9.69 -6.31 -2.61
C SER A 34 10.24 -6.71 -1.24
N LEU A 35 10.31 -5.75 -0.32
CA LEU A 35 10.72 -6.00 1.06
C LEU A 35 9.75 -6.97 1.76
N THR A 36 8.44 -6.77 1.56
CA THR A 36 7.40 -7.68 2.06
C THR A 36 7.59 -9.09 1.52
N ALA A 37 7.81 -9.25 0.21
CA ALA A 37 8.08 -10.55 -0.39
C ALA A 37 9.31 -11.22 0.22
N ALA A 38 10.41 -10.48 0.38
CA ALA A 38 11.62 -10.99 1.01
C ALA A 38 11.39 -11.43 2.47
N CYS A 39 10.64 -10.64 3.25
CA CYS A 39 10.28 -11.00 4.62
C CYS A 39 9.47 -12.29 4.69
N TYR A 40 8.50 -12.50 3.79
CA TYR A 40 7.76 -13.76 3.73
C TYR A 40 8.63 -14.93 3.26
N LEU A 41 9.59 -14.70 2.36
CA LEU A 41 10.53 -15.74 1.96
C LEU A 41 11.39 -16.23 3.12
N VAL A 42 11.90 -15.35 3.98
CA VAL A 42 12.68 -15.76 5.16
C VAL A 42 11.81 -16.32 6.26
N ARG A 43 10.65 -15.67 6.57
CA ARG A 43 9.79 -16.05 7.70
C ARG A 43 9.00 -17.33 7.41
N ASP A 44 8.28 -17.35 6.30
CA ASP A 44 7.30 -18.40 5.98
C ASP A 44 7.88 -19.42 5.01
N GLY A 45 8.60 -18.97 3.98
CA GLY A 45 9.32 -19.83 3.03
C GLY A 45 10.55 -20.47 3.62
N GLN A 46 11.05 -19.97 4.76
CA GLN A 46 12.27 -20.47 5.43
C GLN A 46 13.46 -20.60 4.47
N MET A 47 13.50 -19.69 3.47
CA MET A 47 14.62 -19.57 2.54
C MET A 47 15.80 -18.92 3.27
N LYS A 48 17.02 -19.40 3.01
CA LYS A 48 18.21 -18.77 3.55
C LYS A 48 18.38 -17.37 3.00
N GLY A 49 18.65 -16.39 3.85
CA GLY A 49 18.79 -14.99 3.44
C GLY A 49 19.91 -14.78 2.43
N GLU A 50 21.03 -15.52 2.54
CA GLU A 50 22.13 -15.49 1.56
C GLU A 50 21.72 -15.87 0.13
N HIS A 51 20.58 -16.54 -0.04
CA HIS A 51 19.98 -16.89 -1.33
C HIS A 51 18.96 -15.87 -1.84
N ILE A 52 18.72 -14.78 -1.11
CA ILE A 52 17.78 -13.74 -1.49
C ILE A 52 18.55 -12.48 -1.87
N HIS A 53 18.42 -12.07 -3.13
CA HIS A 53 19.11 -10.92 -3.70
C HIS A 53 18.10 -9.86 -4.10
N ILE A 54 18.26 -8.64 -3.58
CA ILE A 54 17.42 -7.49 -3.88
C ILE A 54 18.26 -6.46 -4.63
N PHE A 55 17.87 -6.14 -5.85
CA PHE A 55 18.54 -5.15 -6.70
C PHE A 55 17.80 -3.83 -6.66
N GLU A 56 18.49 -2.76 -6.25
CA GLU A 56 17.91 -1.42 -6.15
C GLU A 56 18.82 -0.41 -6.86
N LYS A 57 18.25 0.37 -7.78
CA LYS A 57 19.00 1.40 -8.52
C LYS A 57 19.40 2.61 -7.67
N ASP A 58 18.55 2.93 -6.68
CA ASP A 58 18.77 4.05 -5.78
C ASP A 58 19.69 3.64 -4.61
N PRO A 59 20.31 4.61 -3.93
CA PRO A 59 21.17 4.32 -2.76
C PRO A 59 20.37 3.95 -1.49
N VAL A 60 19.04 4.03 -1.54
CA VAL A 60 18.15 3.74 -0.41
C VAL A 60 16.95 2.90 -0.85
N SER A 61 16.54 1.99 0.02
CA SER A 61 15.30 1.22 -0.16
C SER A 61 14.05 2.06 0.12
N GLY A 62 12.89 1.49 -0.13
CA GLY A 62 11.58 2.05 0.23
C GLY A 62 10.72 2.43 -0.95
N GLY A 63 11.27 2.65 -2.14
CA GLY A 63 10.51 3.07 -3.31
C GLY A 63 9.72 4.34 -3.03
N ALA A 64 8.39 4.30 -3.13
CA ALA A 64 7.54 5.46 -2.80
C ALA A 64 7.49 5.81 -1.30
N CYS A 65 8.01 4.95 -0.43
CA CYS A 65 8.13 5.17 1.02
C CYS A 65 9.57 5.50 1.44
N ASP A 66 10.37 6.09 0.57
CA ASP A 66 11.82 6.26 0.73
C ASP A 66 12.28 7.35 1.72
N GLY A 67 11.42 8.19 2.24
CA GLY A 67 11.68 9.15 3.32
C GLY A 67 13.13 9.67 3.44
N ARG A 68 13.63 10.42 2.43
CA ARG A 68 15.03 10.83 2.37
C ARG A 68 15.34 11.94 3.36
N LYS A 69 16.46 11.80 4.06
CA LYS A 69 17.00 12.84 4.93
C LYS A 69 17.99 13.72 4.17
N TYR A 70 17.83 15.03 4.34
CA TYR A 70 18.72 16.08 3.84
C TYR A 70 19.17 16.96 5.00
N ASP A 71 20.15 17.85 4.77
CA ASP A 71 20.65 18.76 5.82
C ASP A 71 19.58 19.67 6.39
N VAL A 72 18.57 19.99 5.58
CA VAL A 72 17.45 20.89 5.95
C VAL A 72 16.21 20.13 6.48
N GLY A 73 16.25 18.79 6.58
CA GLY A 73 15.14 17.99 7.08
C GLY A 73 14.86 16.73 6.26
N TYR A 74 13.64 16.24 6.35
CA TYR A 74 13.20 15.03 5.64
C TYR A 74 12.33 15.39 4.44
N MET A 75 12.49 14.64 3.35
CA MET A 75 11.63 14.72 2.18
C MET A 75 10.86 13.40 2.02
N MET A 76 9.55 13.50 1.91
CA MET A 76 8.63 12.40 1.63
C MET A 76 7.88 12.67 0.33
N ARG A 77 7.46 11.60 -0.36
CA ARG A 77 6.67 11.70 -1.60
C ARG A 77 5.18 11.94 -1.34
N GLY A 78 4.80 12.46 -0.20
CA GLY A 78 3.44 12.77 0.22
C GLY A 78 3.04 12.03 1.49
N GLY A 79 1.83 12.30 2.01
CA GLY A 79 1.24 11.56 3.11
C GLY A 79 1.02 10.10 2.75
N ARG A 80 1.12 9.23 3.73
CA ARG A 80 0.90 7.79 3.59
C ARG A 80 0.08 7.34 4.78
N GLU A 81 -1.22 7.54 4.65
CA GLU A 81 -2.16 7.11 5.67
C GLU A 81 -2.23 5.57 5.70
N MET A 82 -2.50 5.07 6.89
CA MET A 82 -2.62 3.65 7.16
C MET A 82 -4.08 3.30 7.42
N ASP A 83 -4.39 2.01 7.27
CA ASP A 83 -5.74 1.48 7.47
C ASP A 83 -5.69 0.26 8.41
N ASN A 84 -6.61 0.19 9.35
CA ASN A 84 -6.73 -0.96 10.25
C ASN A 84 -7.05 -2.28 9.51
N HIS A 85 -7.43 -2.22 8.24
CA HIS A 85 -7.73 -3.37 7.39
C HIS A 85 -6.60 -3.75 6.43
N PHE A 86 -5.36 -3.33 6.71
CA PHE A 86 -4.18 -3.82 6.01
C PHE A 86 -3.65 -5.12 6.64
N GLU A 87 -4.50 -6.14 6.76
CA GLU A 87 -4.25 -7.33 7.56
C GLU A 87 -2.97 -8.07 7.17
N VAL A 88 -2.67 -8.18 5.87
CA VAL A 88 -1.43 -8.83 5.40
C VAL A 88 -0.20 -8.06 5.88
N MET A 89 -0.26 -6.73 5.87
CA MET A 89 0.81 -5.88 6.38
C MET A 89 0.93 -6.02 7.90
N TRP A 90 -0.19 -6.00 8.62
CA TRP A 90 -0.19 -6.16 10.08
C TRP A 90 0.31 -7.54 10.49
N ASP A 91 -0.05 -8.60 9.76
CA ASP A 91 0.51 -9.93 9.99
C ASP A 91 2.03 -9.93 9.83
N LEU A 92 2.56 -9.25 8.82
CA LEU A 92 4.00 -9.13 8.64
C LEU A 92 4.62 -8.31 9.79
N LEU A 93 4.11 -7.10 10.05
CA LEU A 93 4.73 -6.15 10.96
C LEU A 93 4.71 -6.60 12.44
N ARG A 94 3.82 -7.52 12.82
CA ARG A 94 3.90 -8.19 14.14
C ARG A 94 5.16 -9.04 14.33
N SER A 95 5.80 -9.43 13.22
CA SER A 95 7.03 -10.24 13.22
C SER A 95 8.30 -9.39 13.06
N ILE A 96 8.17 -8.11 12.70
CA ILE A 96 9.30 -7.21 12.50
C ILE A 96 9.61 -6.51 13.83
N PRO A 97 10.80 -6.70 14.40
CA PRO A 97 11.17 -6.04 15.65
C PRO A 97 11.19 -4.52 15.52
N SER A 98 10.71 -3.84 16.56
CA SER A 98 10.91 -2.40 16.71
C SER A 98 12.39 -2.06 16.77
N ILE A 99 12.77 -0.92 16.21
CA ILE A 99 14.13 -0.37 16.35
C ILE A 99 14.29 0.39 17.68
N GLU A 100 13.20 0.94 18.21
CA GLU A 100 13.23 1.83 19.38
C GLU A 100 12.93 1.11 20.69
N THR A 101 12.02 0.13 20.65
CA THR A 101 11.50 -0.53 21.85
C THR A 101 11.88 -1.99 21.88
N GLU A 102 12.79 -2.37 22.75
CA GLU A 102 13.21 -3.76 22.92
C GLU A 102 12.02 -4.67 23.28
N GLY A 103 11.92 -5.79 22.60
CA GLY A 103 10.87 -6.78 22.81
C GLY A 103 9.51 -6.43 22.17
N ALA A 104 9.37 -5.24 21.57
CA ALA A 104 8.19 -4.84 20.82
C ALA A 104 8.35 -5.10 19.32
N SER A 105 7.21 -5.20 18.63
CA SER A 105 7.15 -5.21 17.16
C SER A 105 6.78 -3.82 16.61
N VAL A 106 6.97 -3.64 15.31
CA VAL A 106 6.48 -2.45 14.59
C VAL A 106 4.96 -2.31 14.71
N LEU A 107 4.24 -3.44 14.74
CA LEU A 107 2.79 -3.43 14.94
C LEU A 107 2.41 -2.93 16.34
N ASP A 108 3.15 -3.31 17.37
CA ASP A 108 2.90 -2.85 18.75
C ASP A 108 3.05 -1.32 18.85
N GLU A 109 4.10 -0.75 18.28
CA GLU A 109 4.30 0.70 18.27
C GLU A 109 3.20 1.44 17.53
N TYR A 110 2.78 0.92 16.38
CA TYR A 110 1.66 1.45 15.61
C TYR A 110 0.36 1.43 16.45
N TYR A 111 0.08 0.30 17.12
CA TYR A 111 -1.12 0.12 17.91
C TYR A 111 -1.13 1.08 19.12
N TRP A 112 -0.03 1.18 19.86
CA TRP A 112 0.09 2.06 21.01
C TRP A 112 -0.10 3.52 20.63
N LEU A 113 0.58 3.99 19.60
CA LEU A 113 0.43 5.36 19.13
C LEU A 113 -1.03 5.70 18.80
N ASN A 114 -1.66 4.89 17.95
CA ASN A 114 -3.02 5.19 17.48
C ASN A 114 -4.10 4.99 18.56
N LYS A 115 -3.78 4.31 19.66
CA LYS A 115 -4.64 4.20 20.84
C LYS A 115 -4.50 5.41 21.75
N GLU A 116 -3.28 5.91 21.94
CA GLU A 116 -2.98 7.03 22.85
C GLU A 116 -3.28 8.39 22.20
N ASP A 117 -3.02 8.50 20.89
CA ASP A 117 -3.24 9.71 20.10
C ASP A 117 -4.10 9.37 18.84
N PRO A 118 -5.41 9.16 19.02
CA PRO A 118 -6.31 8.89 17.90
C PRO A 118 -6.36 10.07 16.94
N ASN A 119 -6.19 9.79 15.64
CA ASN A 119 -6.21 10.84 14.66
C ASN A 119 -7.56 11.55 14.60
N PHE A 120 -7.50 12.86 14.62
CA PHE A 120 -8.63 13.75 14.39
C PHE A 120 -8.15 15.08 13.82
N SER A 121 -8.65 15.44 12.67
CA SER A 121 -8.39 16.74 12.06
C SER A 121 -9.53 17.10 11.11
N LEU A 122 -10.21 18.22 11.37
CA LEU A 122 -11.20 18.72 10.42
C LEU A 122 -10.53 19.06 9.10
N CYS A 123 -10.97 18.39 8.03
CA CYS A 123 -10.53 18.71 6.68
C CYS A 123 -11.00 20.12 6.30
N ARG A 124 -10.06 21.04 6.15
CA ARG A 124 -10.33 22.32 5.56
C ARG A 124 -10.21 22.20 4.04
N ALA A 125 -11.34 22.14 3.37
CA ALA A 125 -11.40 22.19 1.91
C ALA A 125 -11.41 23.64 1.41
N THR A 126 -10.71 23.90 0.31
CA THR A 126 -10.66 25.21 -0.31
C THR A 126 -11.11 25.16 -1.75
N GLU A 127 -11.73 26.24 -2.22
CA GLU A 127 -12.10 26.47 -3.61
C GLU A 127 -11.59 27.83 -4.10
N LYS A 128 -11.71 28.10 -5.38
CA LYS A 128 -11.40 29.44 -5.98
C LYS A 128 -10.09 30.05 -5.46
N GLN A 129 -9.00 29.28 -5.58
CA GLN A 129 -7.65 29.73 -5.17
C GLN A 129 -7.48 30.00 -3.67
N GLY A 130 -8.05 29.14 -2.83
CA GLY A 130 -7.82 29.14 -1.40
C GLY A 130 -8.93 29.75 -0.53
N GLN A 131 -10.07 30.07 -1.12
CA GLN A 131 -11.27 30.44 -0.35
C GLN A 131 -11.81 29.21 0.39
N ASP A 132 -12.35 29.40 1.59
CA ASP A 132 -12.99 28.33 2.33
C ASP A 132 -14.21 27.81 1.58
N ALA A 133 -14.28 26.51 1.36
CA ALA A 133 -15.41 25.87 0.68
C ALA A 133 -16.63 25.66 1.58
N HIS A 134 -16.53 26.01 2.86
CA HIS A 134 -17.61 25.91 3.86
C HIS A 134 -18.30 24.54 3.90
N THR A 135 -17.51 23.47 3.84
CA THR A 135 -18.05 22.10 3.80
C THR A 135 -18.66 21.67 5.13
N ASP A 136 -18.23 22.27 6.24
CA ASP A 136 -18.69 22.02 7.62
C ASP A 136 -18.72 20.53 8.01
N GLY A 137 -17.82 19.74 7.43
CA GLY A 137 -17.76 18.30 7.66
C GLY A 137 -18.90 17.49 7.04
N LYS A 138 -19.65 18.08 6.11
CA LYS A 138 -20.82 17.45 5.46
C LYS A 138 -20.49 17.03 4.04
N PHE A 139 -21.05 15.92 3.60
CA PHE A 139 -20.91 15.46 2.21
C PHE A 139 -21.73 16.28 1.23
N ALA A 140 -22.83 16.87 1.67
CA ALA A 140 -23.74 17.69 0.85
C ALA A 140 -24.08 17.02 -0.50
N ILE A 141 -24.27 15.69 -0.48
CA ILE A 141 -24.68 14.93 -1.64
C ILE A 141 -26.20 14.78 -1.65
N SER A 142 -26.82 14.95 -2.81
CA SER A 142 -28.25 14.75 -3.00
C SER A 142 -28.63 13.26 -2.93
N ASP A 143 -29.92 12.98 -2.71
CA ASP A 143 -30.44 11.60 -2.77
C ASP A 143 -30.14 10.96 -4.12
N LYS A 144 -30.25 11.72 -5.21
CA LYS A 144 -29.91 11.24 -6.56
C LYS A 144 -28.44 10.88 -6.66
N GLY A 145 -27.52 11.76 -6.23
CA GLY A 145 -26.08 11.48 -6.25
C GLY A 145 -25.73 10.27 -5.38
N ALA A 146 -26.36 10.13 -4.21
CA ALA A 146 -26.19 8.95 -3.38
C ALA A 146 -26.65 7.65 -4.08
N MET A 147 -27.78 7.72 -4.82
CA MET A 147 -28.24 6.58 -5.62
C MET A 147 -27.30 6.24 -6.76
N GLU A 148 -26.68 7.21 -7.41
CA GLU A 148 -25.67 6.96 -8.46
C GLU A 148 -24.45 6.22 -7.90
N ILE A 149 -23.96 6.60 -6.72
CA ILE A 149 -22.87 5.88 -6.03
C ILE A 149 -23.30 4.45 -5.70
N MET A 150 -24.52 4.26 -5.19
CA MET A 150 -25.04 2.91 -4.91
C MET A 150 -25.19 2.09 -6.19
N HIS A 151 -25.65 2.70 -7.29
CA HIS A 151 -25.73 2.04 -8.59
C HIS A 151 -24.35 1.57 -9.06
N LEU A 152 -23.33 2.44 -9.01
CA LEU A 152 -21.95 2.07 -9.32
C LEU A 152 -21.46 0.89 -8.47
N PHE A 153 -21.75 0.92 -7.16
CA PHE A 153 -21.33 -0.13 -6.22
C PHE A 153 -21.86 -1.52 -6.61
N PHE A 154 -23.10 -1.59 -7.10
CA PHE A 154 -23.76 -2.86 -7.47
C PHE A 154 -23.61 -3.23 -8.96
N THR A 155 -23.18 -2.32 -9.82
CA THR A 155 -22.95 -2.62 -11.23
C THR A 155 -21.89 -3.72 -11.40
N PRO A 156 -22.11 -4.77 -12.20
CA PRO A 156 -21.10 -5.79 -12.49
C PRO A 156 -19.80 -5.19 -13.04
N ASP A 157 -18.65 -5.75 -12.67
CA ASP A 157 -17.34 -5.22 -13.03
C ASP A 157 -17.15 -5.18 -14.56
N GLU A 158 -17.67 -6.18 -15.26
CA GLU A 158 -17.58 -6.32 -16.73
C GLU A 158 -18.27 -5.18 -17.48
N GLN A 159 -19.29 -4.56 -16.88
CA GLN A 159 -19.98 -3.41 -17.47
C GLN A 159 -19.22 -2.08 -17.29
N LEU A 160 -18.14 -2.10 -16.51
CA LEU A 160 -17.36 -0.92 -16.16
C LEU A 160 -15.98 -0.88 -16.81
N TYR A 161 -15.54 -1.92 -17.54
CA TYR A 161 -14.19 -2.01 -18.08
C TYR A 161 -13.80 -0.80 -18.94
N ASP A 162 -14.71 -0.33 -19.78
CA ASP A 162 -14.47 0.79 -20.70
C ASP A 162 -15.18 2.09 -20.25
N LYS A 163 -15.65 2.14 -18.99
CA LYS A 163 -16.35 3.31 -18.45
C LYS A 163 -15.42 4.22 -17.67
N ARG A 164 -15.59 5.51 -17.87
CA ARG A 164 -15.03 6.57 -17.04
C ARG A 164 -16.01 6.96 -15.94
N ILE A 165 -15.52 7.64 -14.93
CA ILE A 165 -16.36 8.19 -13.85
C ILE A 165 -17.45 9.13 -14.43
N THR A 166 -17.12 9.93 -15.44
CA THR A 166 -18.07 10.78 -16.17
C THR A 166 -19.16 10.02 -16.94
N ASP A 167 -19.01 8.73 -17.16
CA ASP A 167 -20.02 7.93 -17.85
C ASP A 167 -21.06 7.33 -16.89
N VAL A 168 -20.80 7.44 -15.58
CA VAL A 168 -21.61 6.80 -14.52
C VAL A 168 -22.15 7.79 -13.49
N PHE A 169 -21.58 8.99 -13.40
CA PHE A 169 -22.01 10.06 -12.52
C PHE A 169 -22.36 11.32 -13.32
N ASP A 170 -23.29 12.08 -12.82
CA ASP A 170 -23.64 13.40 -13.33
C ASP A 170 -23.21 14.53 -12.38
N ASP A 171 -23.65 15.75 -12.66
CA ASP A 171 -23.29 16.94 -11.89
C ASP A 171 -23.72 16.88 -10.41
N GLU A 172 -24.68 16.05 -10.07
CA GLU A 172 -25.13 15.86 -8.67
C GLU A 172 -24.02 15.29 -7.78
N VAL A 173 -23.23 14.35 -8.32
CA VAL A 173 -22.06 13.80 -7.61
C VAL A 173 -20.91 14.79 -7.67
N PHE A 174 -20.59 15.32 -8.86
CA PHE A 174 -19.40 16.16 -9.06
C PHE A 174 -19.45 17.49 -8.32
N SER A 175 -20.63 18.06 -8.08
CA SER A 175 -20.82 19.28 -7.31
C SER A 175 -20.90 19.07 -5.79
N SER A 176 -20.91 17.82 -5.34
CA SER A 176 -21.01 17.48 -3.92
C SER A 176 -19.69 17.64 -3.16
N ASN A 177 -19.77 17.92 -1.86
CA ASN A 177 -18.58 17.84 -0.98
C ASN A 177 -18.04 16.43 -0.88
N PHE A 178 -18.86 15.39 -1.04
CA PHE A 178 -18.41 14.01 -1.11
C PHE A 178 -17.34 13.84 -2.21
N TRP A 179 -17.62 14.33 -3.43
CA TRP A 179 -16.66 14.21 -4.53
C TRP A 179 -15.38 15.01 -4.24
N MET A 180 -15.49 16.19 -3.65
CA MET A 180 -14.32 16.99 -3.29
C MET A 180 -13.43 16.28 -2.28
N TYR A 181 -14.00 15.68 -1.23
CA TYR A 181 -13.23 14.88 -0.27
C TYR A 181 -12.63 13.64 -0.93
N TRP A 182 -13.43 12.90 -1.68
CA TRP A 182 -13.02 11.67 -2.32
C TRP A 182 -11.86 11.86 -3.29
N ARG A 183 -11.99 12.82 -4.21
CA ARG A 183 -10.95 13.10 -5.20
C ARG A 183 -9.65 13.59 -4.56
N THR A 184 -9.74 14.37 -3.49
CA THR A 184 -8.58 14.87 -2.76
C THR A 184 -7.88 13.75 -1.99
N MET A 185 -8.63 12.92 -1.29
CA MET A 185 -8.08 11.82 -0.47
C MET A 185 -7.43 10.74 -1.33
N PHE A 186 -8.10 10.32 -2.40
CA PHE A 186 -7.69 9.18 -3.21
C PHE A 186 -7.11 9.58 -4.58
N ALA A 187 -6.88 10.87 -4.81
CA ALA A 187 -6.32 11.41 -6.07
C ALA A 187 -7.12 11.02 -7.32
N PHE A 188 -8.45 10.98 -7.22
CA PHE A 188 -9.30 10.72 -8.37
C PHE A 188 -9.51 11.97 -9.22
N GLU A 189 -9.65 11.78 -10.53
CA GLU A 189 -10.13 12.75 -11.50
C GLU A 189 -11.35 12.21 -12.26
N ASN A 190 -12.16 13.11 -12.79
CA ASN A 190 -13.44 12.74 -13.43
C ASN A 190 -13.27 11.77 -14.60
N TRP A 191 -12.11 11.80 -15.26
CA TRP A 191 -11.78 10.94 -16.41
C TRP A 191 -11.19 9.58 -16.04
N HIS A 192 -10.98 9.29 -14.76
CA HIS A 192 -10.48 8.00 -14.30
C HIS A 192 -11.51 6.88 -14.53
N SER A 193 -11.07 5.65 -14.39
CA SER A 193 -11.90 4.45 -14.55
C SER A 193 -13.02 4.38 -13.51
N ALA A 194 -14.25 4.13 -13.97
CA ALA A 194 -15.38 3.87 -13.08
C ALA A 194 -15.21 2.56 -12.30
N LEU A 195 -14.58 1.56 -12.91
CA LEU A 195 -14.25 0.31 -12.22
C LEU A 195 -13.29 0.54 -11.05
N GLU A 196 -12.24 1.32 -11.27
CA GLU A 196 -11.28 1.64 -10.22
C GLU A 196 -11.97 2.40 -9.07
N MET A 197 -12.80 3.40 -9.39
CA MET A 197 -13.62 4.11 -8.39
C MET A 197 -14.48 3.13 -7.57
N LYS A 198 -15.17 2.20 -8.22
CA LYS A 198 -15.97 1.17 -7.54
C LYS A 198 -15.14 0.30 -6.61
N LEU A 199 -13.96 -0.15 -7.06
CA LEU A 199 -13.07 -0.98 -6.25
C LEU A 199 -12.56 -0.23 -5.02
N TYR A 200 -12.25 1.07 -5.16
CA TYR A 200 -11.90 1.92 -4.04
C TYR A 200 -13.06 2.12 -3.07
N ILE A 201 -14.28 2.36 -3.56
CA ILE A 201 -15.47 2.46 -2.69
C ILE A 201 -15.64 1.15 -1.90
N LYS A 202 -15.55 -0.01 -2.56
CA LYS A 202 -15.65 -1.31 -1.88
C LYS A 202 -14.55 -1.51 -0.84
N ARG A 203 -13.32 -1.09 -1.15
CA ARG A 203 -12.18 -1.24 -0.26
C ARG A 203 -12.26 -0.33 0.95
N PHE A 204 -12.72 0.90 0.76
CA PHE A 204 -12.69 1.94 1.78
C PHE A 204 -14.09 2.35 2.29
N ILE A 205 -15.12 1.53 2.07
CA ILE A 205 -16.48 1.84 2.48
C ILE A 205 -16.59 2.18 3.98
N HIS A 206 -15.81 1.52 4.82
CA HIS A 206 -15.76 1.76 6.26
C HIS A 206 -15.07 3.10 6.63
N HIS A 207 -14.34 3.72 5.71
CA HIS A 207 -13.71 5.02 5.92
C HIS A 207 -14.55 6.21 5.43
N ILE A 208 -15.58 5.99 4.64
CA ILE A 208 -16.35 7.08 4.01
C ILE A 208 -16.83 8.07 5.06
N GLY A 209 -17.37 7.60 6.17
CA GLY A 209 -17.84 8.46 7.26
C GLY A 209 -16.78 9.30 7.95
N GLY A 210 -15.51 8.91 7.84
CA GLY A 210 -14.36 9.58 8.46
C GLY A 210 -13.58 10.49 7.49
N LEU A 211 -13.99 10.63 6.23
CA LEU A 211 -13.31 11.50 5.26
C LEU A 211 -13.25 12.98 5.69
N PRO A 212 -14.30 13.57 6.29
CA PRO A 212 -14.26 14.97 6.69
C PRO A 212 -13.37 15.28 7.91
N ASP A 213 -13.04 14.30 8.75
CA ASP A 213 -12.32 14.51 10.01
C ASP A 213 -11.12 13.58 10.23
N PHE A 214 -10.79 12.77 9.25
CA PHE A 214 -9.69 11.79 9.26
C PHE A 214 -9.74 10.73 10.36
N LYS A 215 -10.82 10.61 11.12
CA LYS A 215 -10.94 9.63 12.22
C LYS A 215 -10.65 8.19 11.81
N ALA A 216 -10.96 7.86 10.56
CA ALA A 216 -10.75 6.52 10.03
C ALA A 216 -9.30 6.22 9.65
N LEU A 217 -8.49 7.26 9.46
CA LEU A 217 -7.09 7.12 9.07
C LEU A 217 -6.19 6.88 10.28
N ARG A 218 -5.06 6.22 10.01
CA ARG A 218 -4.03 5.94 11.00
C ARG A 218 -2.68 6.39 10.48
N PHE A 219 -1.78 6.69 11.40
CA PHE A 219 -0.44 7.15 11.07
C PHE A 219 0.61 6.34 11.82
N THR A 220 1.82 6.35 11.29
CA THR A 220 3.02 5.89 11.96
C THR A 220 3.65 7.04 12.76
N LYS A 221 4.47 6.73 13.76
CA LYS A 221 5.13 7.70 14.63
C LYS A 221 6.02 8.68 13.85
N TYR A 222 6.76 8.15 12.91
CA TYR A 222 7.60 8.90 11.97
C TYR A 222 7.07 8.70 10.55
N ASN A 223 7.80 9.13 9.52
CA ASN A 223 7.50 8.76 8.17
C ASN A 223 7.60 7.23 7.98
N GLN A 224 7.01 6.70 6.90
CA GLN A 224 6.96 5.24 6.69
C GLN A 224 8.35 4.62 6.48
N TYR A 225 9.33 5.39 6.02
CA TYR A 225 10.70 4.87 5.90
C TYR A 225 11.25 4.49 7.27
N GLU A 226 11.21 5.43 8.22
CA GLU A 226 11.74 5.22 9.58
C GLU A 226 10.90 4.21 10.37
N SER A 227 9.57 4.26 10.21
CA SER A 227 8.67 3.43 11.03
C SER A 227 8.47 2.01 10.50
N MET A 228 8.68 1.76 9.21
CA MET A 228 8.38 0.47 8.58
C MET A 228 9.52 -0.05 7.71
N ILE A 229 10.01 0.74 6.76
CA ILE A 229 11.00 0.29 5.77
C ILE A 229 12.32 -0.06 6.45
N LEU A 230 12.84 0.84 7.28
CA LEU A 230 14.11 0.63 7.98
C LEU A 230 14.07 -0.57 8.94
N PRO A 231 13.02 -0.79 9.75
CA PRO A 231 12.87 -2.04 10.52
C PRO A 231 12.87 -3.30 9.65
N MET A 232 12.17 -3.28 8.49
CA MET A 232 12.14 -4.41 7.56
C MET A 232 13.54 -4.69 6.98
N ILE A 233 14.29 -3.65 6.61
CA ILE A 233 15.67 -3.81 6.13
C ILE A 233 16.52 -4.48 7.20
N LYS A 234 16.50 -3.96 8.43
CA LYS A 234 17.27 -4.53 9.55
C LYS A 234 16.89 -5.99 9.85
N TYR A 235 15.59 -6.28 9.78
CA TYR A 235 15.11 -7.65 9.91
C TYR A 235 15.69 -8.55 8.83
N LEU A 236 15.64 -8.14 7.56
CA LEU A 236 16.18 -8.90 6.44
C LEU A 236 17.70 -9.06 6.50
N GLU A 237 18.43 -8.01 6.88
CA GLU A 237 19.87 -8.04 7.11
C GLU A 237 20.26 -9.04 8.20
N SER A 238 19.46 -9.18 9.26
CA SER A 238 19.70 -10.14 10.32
C SER A 238 19.62 -11.60 9.86
N PHE A 239 18.92 -11.87 8.75
CA PHE A 239 18.88 -13.17 8.07
C PHE A 239 19.96 -13.32 6.99
N GLY A 240 20.76 -12.29 6.70
CA GLY A 240 21.79 -12.30 5.68
C GLY A 240 21.30 -12.06 4.26
N VAL A 241 20.12 -11.44 4.10
CA VAL A 241 19.60 -11.04 2.77
C VAL A 241 20.56 -10.06 2.10
N GLN A 242 20.81 -10.26 0.82
CA GLN A 242 21.78 -9.50 0.04
C GLN A 242 21.14 -8.32 -0.66
N PHE A 243 21.46 -7.10 -0.22
CA PHE A 243 21.03 -5.86 -0.87
C PHE A 243 22.12 -5.37 -1.84
N HIS A 244 21.74 -5.12 -3.09
CA HIS A 244 22.60 -4.60 -4.15
C HIS A 244 22.10 -3.21 -4.56
N TYR A 245 22.64 -2.19 -3.93
CA TYR A 245 22.30 -0.79 -4.23
C TYR A 245 23.11 -0.25 -5.41
N GLY A 246 22.56 0.73 -6.13
CA GLY A 246 23.18 1.31 -7.33
C GLY A 246 23.16 0.35 -8.53
N VAL A 247 22.31 -0.68 -8.49
CA VAL A 247 22.20 -1.69 -9.53
C VAL A 247 20.83 -1.55 -10.21
N GLN A 248 20.86 -1.09 -11.47
CA GLN A 248 19.65 -0.99 -12.27
C GLN A 248 19.43 -2.28 -13.07
N VAL A 249 18.32 -2.96 -12.84
CA VAL A 249 17.87 -4.04 -13.70
C VAL A 249 17.22 -3.43 -14.95
N VAL A 250 17.74 -3.77 -16.12
CA VAL A 250 17.29 -3.23 -17.40
C VAL A 250 16.47 -4.23 -18.21
N ASN A 251 16.66 -5.52 -17.95
CA ASN A 251 15.90 -6.58 -18.64
C ASN A 251 15.85 -7.85 -17.81
N VAL A 252 14.79 -8.64 -18.00
CA VAL A 252 14.70 -10.04 -17.57
C VAL A 252 14.34 -10.88 -18.77
N GLU A 253 15.22 -11.79 -19.14
CA GLU A 253 15.00 -12.72 -20.24
C GLU A 253 14.20 -13.93 -19.76
N PHE A 254 13.11 -14.22 -20.46
CA PHE A 254 12.25 -15.36 -20.17
C PHE A 254 12.29 -16.39 -21.30
N ASP A 255 12.34 -17.68 -20.95
CA ASP A 255 11.96 -18.74 -21.83
C ASP A 255 10.45 -19.00 -21.70
N CYS A 256 9.73 -18.74 -22.77
CA CYS A 256 8.30 -18.95 -22.89
C CYS A 256 7.95 -20.03 -23.93
N SER A 257 8.91 -20.88 -24.32
CA SER A 257 8.72 -21.96 -25.30
C SER A 257 7.65 -22.96 -24.86
N ASP A 258 7.55 -23.20 -23.56
CA ASP A 258 6.43 -23.91 -22.95
C ASP A 258 5.52 -22.91 -22.21
N PRO A 259 4.28 -22.68 -22.72
CA PRO A 259 3.35 -21.77 -22.08
C PRO A 259 2.97 -22.15 -20.64
N ALA A 260 3.08 -23.44 -20.28
CA ALA A 260 2.78 -23.96 -18.95
C ALA A 260 3.95 -23.81 -17.97
N HIS A 261 5.19 -23.68 -18.48
CA HIS A 261 6.42 -23.63 -17.68
C HIS A 261 7.33 -22.49 -18.13
N LYS A 262 6.92 -21.27 -17.85
CA LYS A 262 7.74 -20.08 -18.13
C LYS A 262 8.91 -19.99 -17.15
N LEU A 263 10.11 -19.75 -17.66
CA LEU A 263 11.33 -19.69 -16.87
C LEU A 263 12.06 -18.35 -17.07
N ALA A 264 12.35 -17.62 -15.99
CA ALA A 264 13.27 -16.49 -16.04
C ALA A 264 14.72 -17.04 -16.11
N LYS A 265 15.45 -16.72 -17.18
CA LYS A 265 16.78 -17.24 -17.46
C LYS A 265 17.92 -16.31 -17.06
N ARG A 266 17.71 -15.01 -17.25
CA ARG A 266 18.76 -14.01 -17.06
C ARG A 266 18.20 -12.67 -16.63
N ILE A 267 18.93 -12.01 -15.78
CA ILE A 267 18.71 -10.61 -15.40
C ILE A 267 19.89 -9.80 -15.93
N ASP A 268 19.61 -8.78 -16.73
CA ASP A 268 20.61 -7.84 -17.24
C ASP A 268 20.61 -6.59 -16.34
N ILE A 269 21.80 -6.21 -15.87
CA ILE A 269 22.00 -5.11 -14.91
C ILE A 269 23.00 -4.08 -15.46
N LEU A 270 22.84 -2.84 -15.01
CA LEU A 270 23.77 -1.72 -15.20
C LEU A 270 24.27 -1.22 -13.85
#